data_1de2f51e1c876ed7a5f1015a0524c232
#
_entry.id   1de2f51e1c876ed7a5f1015a0524c232
#
_cell.length_a   1.000
_cell.length_b   1.000
_cell.length_c   1.000
_cell.angle_alpha   90.00
_cell.angle_beta   90.00
_cell.angle_gamma   90.00
#
_symmetry.space_group_name_H-M   'P 1'
#
loop_
_entity.id
_entity.type
_entity.pdbx_description
1 polymer ?
#
loop_
_entity_poly.entity_id
_entity_poly.type
_entity_poly.pdbx_seq_one_letter_code
_entity_poly.pdbx_strand_id
1 'polypeptide(L)'
;MKRMISLALCLFLLLGLAACGKEEPFPTIVTQPTTAPTEPPPEPSTEPETEPPTEPNPDTPYLERAQALLAAMAQEEKVYQLFMVRPEGLTGVNTATRAGEATQTALAEMPVGGIVYFAANLETSEQTTQMISDTQSYSKLPLFIGVDEEGGRVARVSDKLGTTAFDPMASYGAAGDTEAVRQIGATIAQEISSFGFNVDFAPVADVGTNPDNTESGDRSFSSDPAVAAQMVTAMVEGLQQNGGASCLKHFPGHGSTKADSHKGASVTERTLDELRETELLPFSSGIEAGATMVMDSHMSAPT
;
A
#
# COMPACT_ATOMS: atom_id res chain seq x y z
N MET A 1 42.84 -12.29 -31.60
CA MET A 1 41.73 -11.37 -31.87
C MET A 1 40.87 -11.03 -30.65
N LYS A 2 40.74 -11.88 -29.62
CA LYS A 2 39.92 -11.59 -28.42
C LYS A 2 40.48 -10.57 -27.40
N ARG A 3 41.79 -10.24 -27.47
CA ARG A 3 42.42 -9.27 -26.56
C ARG A 3 42.46 -7.82 -27.06
N MET A 4 42.19 -7.56 -28.33
CA MET A 4 42.16 -6.23 -28.90
C MET A 4 40.79 -5.51 -28.79
N ILE A 5 39.71 -6.28 -28.63
CA ILE A 5 38.34 -5.73 -28.49
C ILE A 5 38.11 -5.18 -27.08
N SER A 6 38.83 -5.70 -26.07
CA SER A 6 38.66 -5.24 -24.68
C SER A 6 39.32 -3.87 -24.41
N LEU A 7 40.34 -3.48 -25.18
CA LEU A 7 41.02 -2.18 -24.98
C LEU A 7 40.26 -1.03 -25.65
N ALA A 8 39.56 -1.28 -26.75
CA ALA A 8 38.76 -0.28 -27.43
C ALA A 8 37.50 0.12 -26.65
N LEU A 9 36.93 -0.77 -25.86
CA LEU A 9 35.73 -0.49 -25.06
C LEU A 9 36.05 0.34 -23.81
N CYS A 10 37.24 0.20 -23.24
CA CYS A 10 37.70 1.03 -22.11
C CYS A 10 38.06 2.46 -22.48
N LEU A 11 38.44 2.71 -23.73
CA LEU A 11 38.83 4.07 -24.17
C LEU A 11 37.60 4.94 -24.49
N PHE A 12 36.45 4.34 -24.85
CA PHE A 12 35.21 5.09 -25.08
C PHE A 12 34.48 5.48 -23.77
N LEU A 13 34.76 4.81 -22.64
CA LEU A 13 34.20 5.14 -21.31
C LEU A 13 34.94 6.29 -20.59
N LEU A 14 36.13 6.69 -21.05
CA LEU A 14 36.93 7.76 -20.45
C LEU A 14 36.77 9.12 -21.12
N LEU A 15 36.05 9.22 -22.24
CA LEU A 15 35.85 10.49 -22.98
C LEU A 15 34.44 11.11 -22.75
N GLY A 16 33.61 10.53 -21.89
CA GLY A 16 32.25 10.98 -21.60
C GLY A 16 32.10 11.87 -20.35
N LEU A 17 33.17 12.21 -19.63
CA LEU A 17 33.11 12.92 -18.33
C LEU A 17 33.58 14.37 -18.34
N ALA A 18 33.55 15.05 -19.47
CA ALA A 18 33.89 16.48 -19.57
C ALA A 18 32.79 17.29 -20.27
N ALA A 19 31.59 17.32 -19.65
CA ALA A 19 30.60 18.37 -19.93
C ALA A 19 30.17 18.96 -18.58
N CYS A 20 30.91 19.98 -18.16
CA CYS A 20 30.52 20.87 -17.06
C CYS A 20 29.26 21.62 -17.45
N GLY A 21 28.10 21.18 -16.96
CA GLY A 21 26.88 21.96 -16.96
C GLY A 21 26.99 23.07 -15.92
N LYS A 22 26.79 24.31 -16.34
CA LYS A 22 26.72 25.49 -15.47
C LYS A 22 25.48 25.31 -14.55
N GLU A 23 25.70 25.41 -13.23
CA GLU A 23 24.64 25.57 -12.26
C GLU A 23 23.94 26.91 -12.48
N GLU A 24 22.66 26.87 -12.83
CA GLU A 24 21.79 28.05 -12.79
C GLU A 24 21.40 28.31 -11.34
N PRO A 25 21.49 29.52 -10.82
CA PRO A 25 21.10 29.82 -9.45
C PRO A 25 19.58 29.81 -9.30
N PHE A 26 19.08 29.19 -8.24
CA PHE A 26 17.68 29.21 -7.85
C PHE A 26 17.12 30.64 -7.77
N PRO A 27 15.88 30.91 -8.21
CA PRO A 27 15.29 32.23 -8.12
C PRO A 27 15.12 32.66 -6.66
N THR A 28 15.73 33.79 -6.33
CA THR A 28 15.55 34.42 -5.02
C THR A 28 14.12 34.95 -4.90
N ILE A 29 13.40 34.50 -3.89
CA ILE A 29 12.07 35.02 -3.57
C ILE A 29 12.26 36.45 -3.05
N VAL A 30 11.84 37.42 -3.83
CA VAL A 30 11.78 38.83 -3.42
C VAL A 30 10.51 39.00 -2.59
N THR A 31 10.66 39.11 -1.28
CA THR A 31 9.58 39.52 -0.39
C THR A 31 9.29 41.01 -0.56
N GLN A 32 8.11 41.35 -1.08
CA GLN A 32 7.61 42.72 -1.02
C GLN A 32 7.24 43.09 0.43
N PRO A 33 7.50 44.33 0.86
CA PRO A 33 7.08 44.76 2.18
C PRO A 33 5.55 44.89 2.25
N THR A 34 4.93 44.05 3.07
CA THR A 34 3.52 44.15 3.41
C THR A 34 3.29 45.32 4.32
N THR A 35 2.47 46.28 3.89
CA THR A 35 1.97 47.36 4.73
C THR A 35 1.07 46.75 5.81
N ALA A 36 1.34 47.08 7.06
CA ALA A 36 0.59 46.61 8.22
C ALA A 36 -0.90 47.00 8.09
N PRO A 37 -1.83 46.09 8.36
CA PRO A 37 -3.26 46.42 8.49
C PRO A 37 -3.49 47.14 9.83
N THR A 38 -4.30 48.15 9.77
CA THR A 38 -4.83 48.89 10.93
C THR A 38 -5.72 47.96 11.75
N GLU A 39 -5.48 47.90 13.04
CA GLU A 39 -6.18 47.07 14.02
C GLU A 39 -7.68 47.46 14.08
N PRO A 40 -8.61 46.52 13.94
CA PRO A 40 -10.04 46.81 14.19
C PRO A 40 -10.33 46.95 15.69
N PRO A 41 -11.39 47.62 16.13
CA PRO A 41 -11.72 47.82 17.53
C PRO A 41 -12.04 46.47 18.20
N PRO A 42 -11.82 46.34 19.55
CA PRO A 42 -12.02 45.09 20.26
C PRO A 42 -13.49 44.68 20.26
N GLU A 43 -13.73 43.43 19.82
CA GLU A 43 -15.01 42.77 19.97
C GLU A 43 -15.34 42.48 21.45
N PRO A 44 -16.61 42.43 21.83
CA PRO A 44 -16.96 42.13 23.22
C PRO A 44 -16.56 40.70 23.59
N SER A 45 -15.90 40.59 24.74
CA SER A 45 -15.48 39.32 25.37
C SER A 45 -16.70 38.41 25.56
N THR A 46 -16.83 37.38 24.71
CA THR A 46 -17.69 36.26 25.04
C THR A 46 -16.92 35.37 26.01
N GLU A 47 -17.50 35.05 27.16
CA GLU A 47 -17.01 34.00 28.07
C GLU A 47 -16.79 32.72 27.28
N PRO A 48 -15.70 31.95 27.61
CA PRO A 48 -15.46 30.69 26.94
C PRO A 48 -16.62 29.74 27.23
N GLU A 49 -17.38 29.37 26.18
CA GLU A 49 -18.26 28.22 26.25
C GLU A 49 -17.43 27.02 26.69
N THR A 50 -17.73 26.48 27.86
CA THR A 50 -17.18 25.21 28.32
C THR A 50 -17.67 24.15 27.35
N GLU A 51 -16.77 23.66 26.50
CA GLU A 51 -17.04 22.48 25.67
C GLU A 51 -17.54 21.34 26.56
N PRO A 52 -18.61 20.64 26.16
CA PRO A 52 -19.06 19.46 26.89
C PRO A 52 -17.90 18.45 26.97
N PRO A 53 -17.77 17.68 28.06
CA PRO A 53 -16.70 16.70 28.19
C PRO A 53 -16.76 15.74 26.99
N THR A 54 -15.71 15.79 26.18
CA THR A 54 -15.54 14.89 25.04
C THR A 54 -15.45 13.48 25.59
N GLU A 55 -16.28 12.56 25.13
CA GLU A 55 -16.14 11.14 25.48
C GLU A 55 -14.69 10.69 25.16
N PRO A 56 -14.07 9.86 26.03
CA PRO A 56 -12.71 9.40 25.79
C PRO A 56 -12.65 8.70 24.42
N ASN A 57 -11.74 9.16 23.56
CA ASN A 57 -11.51 8.49 22.28
C ASN A 57 -11.12 7.03 22.58
N PRO A 58 -11.83 6.02 22.03
CA PRO A 58 -11.54 4.61 22.26
C PRO A 58 -10.13 4.20 21.87
N ASP A 59 -9.47 4.97 20.99
CA ASP A 59 -8.09 4.73 20.53
C ASP A 59 -7.02 5.30 21.50
N THR A 60 -7.42 6.09 22.53
CA THR A 60 -6.48 6.73 23.45
C THR A 60 -5.47 5.75 24.08
N PRO A 61 -5.86 4.54 24.56
CA PRO A 61 -4.91 3.60 25.12
C PRO A 61 -3.88 3.07 24.13
N TYR A 62 -4.29 2.88 22.87
CA TYR A 62 -3.41 2.43 21.79
C TYR A 62 -2.44 3.54 21.39
N LEU A 63 -2.92 4.78 21.30
CA LEU A 63 -2.11 5.94 20.98
C LEU A 63 -1.03 6.20 22.06
N GLU A 64 -1.38 6.17 23.33
CA GLU A 64 -0.44 6.32 24.44
C GLU A 64 0.65 5.24 24.41
N ARG A 65 0.26 3.98 24.15
CA ARG A 65 1.20 2.87 24.01
C ARG A 65 2.13 3.06 22.81
N ALA A 66 1.60 3.47 21.65
CA ALA A 66 2.39 3.74 20.47
C ALA A 66 3.39 4.89 20.70
N GLN A 67 2.98 5.97 21.37
CA GLN A 67 3.85 7.08 21.73
C GLN A 67 4.98 6.65 22.68
N ALA A 68 4.68 5.82 23.67
CA ALA A 68 5.69 5.30 24.59
C ALA A 68 6.72 4.40 23.87
N LEU A 69 6.26 3.52 22.96
CA LEU A 69 7.14 2.69 22.14
C LEU A 69 8.02 3.57 21.24
N LEU A 70 7.43 4.53 20.55
CA LEU A 70 8.15 5.46 19.67
C LEU A 70 9.20 6.27 20.39
N ALA A 71 8.91 6.72 21.64
CA ALA A 71 9.87 7.45 22.48
C ALA A 71 11.07 6.59 22.91
N ALA A 72 10.86 5.28 23.07
CA ALA A 72 11.90 4.34 23.47
C ALA A 72 12.77 3.82 22.32
N MET A 73 12.33 3.97 21.07
CA MET A 73 13.03 3.48 19.88
C MET A 73 14.21 4.37 19.51
N ALA A 74 15.32 3.76 19.09
CA ALA A 74 16.41 4.44 18.42
C ALA A 74 15.94 4.99 17.04
N GLN A 75 16.63 6.04 16.53
CA GLN A 75 16.25 6.65 15.25
C GLN A 75 16.30 5.64 14.10
N GLU A 76 17.29 4.76 14.10
CA GLU A 76 17.44 3.72 13.10
C GLU A 76 16.28 2.70 13.15
N GLU A 77 15.87 2.26 14.34
CA GLU A 77 14.70 1.38 14.51
C GLU A 77 13.42 2.02 13.97
N LYS A 78 13.22 3.34 14.19
CA LYS A 78 12.09 4.08 13.62
C LYS A 78 12.07 4.05 12.09
N VAL A 79 13.25 4.15 11.47
CA VAL A 79 13.38 4.08 10.00
C VAL A 79 13.02 2.68 9.52
N TYR A 80 13.53 1.63 10.16
CA TYR A 80 13.18 0.25 9.77
C TYR A 80 11.68 -0.04 9.88
N GLN A 81 10.98 0.53 10.87
CA GLN A 81 9.54 0.35 11.02
C GLN A 81 8.71 0.91 9.84
N LEU A 82 9.28 1.77 9.00
CA LEU A 82 8.63 2.27 7.80
C LEU A 82 8.67 1.29 6.62
N PHE A 83 9.38 0.17 6.75
CA PHE A 83 9.56 -0.80 5.68
C PHE A 83 8.73 -2.05 5.91
N MET A 84 8.05 -2.46 4.85
CA MET A 84 7.47 -3.78 4.68
C MET A 84 8.21 -4.48 3.54
N VAL A 85 8.86 -5.60 3.81
CA VAL A 85 9.82 -6.21 2.88
C VAL A 85 9.50 -7.68 2.61
N ARG A 86 10.05 -8.21 1.53
CA ARG A 86 10.04 -9.65 1.28
C ARG A 86 11.08 -10.35 2.16
N PRO A 87 10.80 -11.57 2.67
CA PRO A 87 11.76 -12.29 3.51
C PRO A 87 13.09 -12.56 2.81
N GLU A 88 13.11 -12.73 1.48
CA GLU A 88 14.33 -12.89 0.69
C GLU A 88 15.21 -11.65 0.72
N GLY A 89 14.61 -10.45 0.65
CA GLY A 89 15.34 -9.18 0.74
C GLY A 89 15.96 -8.95 2.11
N LEU A 90 15.34 -9.50 3.15
CA LEU A 90 15.83 -9.40 4.52
C LEU A 90 16.94 -10.41 4.83
N THR A 91 16.83 -11.64 4.34
CA THR A 91 17.70 -12.76 4.70
C THR A 91 18.73 -13.11 3.64
N GLY A 92 18.58 -12.62 2.41
CA GLY A 92 19.46 -12.94 1.28
C GLY A 92 19.28 -14.34 0.70
N VAL A 93 18.27 -15.11 1.13
CA VAL A 93 17.98 -16.42 0.54
C VAL A 93 17.24 -16.28 -0.79
N ASN A 94 17.28 -17.30 -1.65
CA ASN A 94 16.58 -17.23 -2.95
C ASN A 94 15.06 -17.31 -2.82
N THR A 95 14.57 -18.20 -1.94
CA THR A 95 13.16 -18.39 -1.63
C THR A 95 13.02 -18.78 -0.18
N ALA A 96 12.26 -18.02 0.58
CA ALA A 96 12.03 -18.28 2.00
C ALA A 96 10.73 -19.08 2.16
N THR A 97 10.84 -20.34 2.56
CA THR A 97 9.68 -21.19 2.91
C THR A 97 9.66 -21.57 4.39
N ARG A 98 10.55 -20.97 5.18
CA ARG A 98 10.61 -21.11 6.65
C ARG A 98 11.30 -19.91 7.26
N ALA A 99 10.94 -19.57 8.48
CA ALA A 99 11.70 -18.67 9.32
C ALA A 99 12.65 -19.49 10.22
N GLY A 100 13.91 -19.06 10.31
CA GLY A 100 14.94 -19.73 11.09
C GLY A 100 15.97 -18.72 11.59
N GLU A 101 17.18 -19.19 11.92
CA GLU A 101 18.26 -18.36 12.48
C GLU A 101 18.57 -17.13 11.61
N ALA A 102 18.57 -17.27 10.27
CA ALA A 102 18.79 -16.15 9.35
C ALA A 102 17.70 -15.07 9.50
N THR A 103 16.43 -15.48 9.63
CA THR A 103 15.30 -14.55 9.84
C THR A 103 15.42 -13.88 11.21
N GLN A 104 15.74 -14.66 12.24
CA GLN A 104 15.89 -14.14 13.60
C GLN A 104 17.03 -13.11 13.70
N THR A 105 18.19 -13.41 13.11
CA THR A 105 19.33 -12.49 13.06
C THR A 105 18.97 -11.23 12.30
N ALA A 106 18.38 -11.37 11.13
CA ALA A 106 18.02 -10.24 10.27
C ALA A 106 16.98 -9.32 10.94
N LEU A 107 15.96 -9.85 11.60
CA LEU A 107 14.96 -9.06 12.33
C LEU A 107 15.53 -8.38 13.59
N ALA A 108 16.58 -8.98 14.19
CA ALA A 108 17.28 -8.36 15.32
C ALA A 108 18.14 -7.16 14.87
N GLU A 109 18.74 -7.23 13.68
CA GLU A 109 19.58 -6.18 13.10
C GLU A 109 18.75 -5.11 12.37
N MET A 110 17.72 -5.53 11.66
CA MET A 110 16.83 -4.68 10.86
C MET A 110 15.37 -4.91 11.28
N PRO A 111 14.90 -4.29 12.37
CA PRO A 111 13.56 -4.48 12.90
C PRO A 111 12.51 -3.78 12.01
N VAL A 112 12.21 -4.37 10.85
CA VAL A 112 11.23 -3.84 9.88
C VAL A 112 9.80 -3.84 10.44
N GLY A 113 8.92 -3.01 9.88
CA GLY A 113 7.52 -2.92 10.29
C GLY A 113 6.65 -4.06 9.76
N GLY A 114 7.07 -4.74 8.69
CA GLY A 114 6.29 -5.84 8.13
C GLY A 114 7.03 -6.72 7.14
N ILE A 115 6.40 -7.86 6.88
CA ILE A 115 6.83 -8.84 5.88
C ILE A 115 5.69 -9.10 4.92
N VAL A 116 5.98 -9.13 3.62
CA VAL A 116 5.04 -9.55 2.58
C VAL A 116 5.47 -10.90 2.02
N TYR A 117 4.54 -11.87 2.04
CA TYR A 117 4.73 -13.18 1.45
C TYR A 117 4.02 -13.28 0.10
N PHE A 118 4.63 -14.03 -0.82
CA PHE A 118 4.12 -14.30 -2.15
C PHE A 118 3.87 -15.80 -2.34
N ALA A 119 3.20 -16.17 -3.42
CA ALA A 119 2.90 -17.58 -3.73
C ALA A 119 4.11 -18.52 -3.65
N ALA A 120 5.33 -18.04 -3.95
CA ALA A 120 6.56 -18.84 -3.85
C ALA A 120 6.97 -19.21 -2.41
N ASN A 121 6.46 -18.49 -1.43
CA ASN A 121 6.73 -18.75 -0.01
C ASN A 121 5.75 -19.77 0.61
N LEU A 122 4.63 -20.04 -0.05
CA LEU A 122 3.53 -20.85 0.45
C LEU A 122 3.59 -22.26 -0.16
N GLU A 123 3.78 -23.29 0.68
CA GLU A 123 3.86 -24.69 0.26
C GLU A 123 2.69 -25.53 0.79
N THR A 124 2.46 -25.46 2.12
CA THR A 124 1.31 -26.12 2.80
C THR A 124 0.79 -25.22 3.91
N SER A 125 -0.40 -25.52 4.39
CA SER A 125 -1.05 -24.80 5.49
C SER A 125 -0.18 -24.82 6.76
N GLU A 126 0.36 -25.97 7.12
CA GLU A 126 1.22 -26.16 8.30
C GLU A 126 2.54 -25.39 8.16
N GLN A 127 3.19 -25.49 6.98
CA GLN A 127 4.43 -24.77 6.71
C GLN A 127 4.22 -23.27 6.77
N THR A 128 3.15 -22.75 6.15
CA THR A 128 2.84 -21.32 6.12
C THR A 128 2.55 -20.78 7.52
N THR A 129 1.69 -21.46 8.28
CA THR A 129 1.37 -21.07 9.67
C THR A 129 2.62 -21.06 10.55
N GLN A 130 3.45 -22.10 10.46
CA GLN A 130 4.69 -22.18 11.25
C GLN A 130 5.66 -21.06 10.86
N MET A 131 5.87 -20.83 9.56
CA MET A 131 6.75 -19.77 9.06
C MET A 131 6.33 -18.39 9.57
N ILE A 132 5.05 -18.08 9.50
CA ILE A 132 4.51 -16.79 9.97
C ILE A 132 4.62 -16.66 11.49
N SER A 133 4.28 -17.73 12.23
CA SER A 133 4.39 -17.77 13.69
C SER A 133 5.83 -17.56 14.15
N ASP A 134 6.80 -18.25 13.54
CA ASP A 134 8.21 -18.09 13.86
C ASP A 134 8.70 -16.67 13.53
N THR A 135 8.31 -16.14 12.36
CA THR A 135 8.63 -14.75 11.95
C THR A 135 8.15 -13.74 12.97
N GLN A 136 6.90 -13.84 13.41
CA GLN A 136 6.33 -12.97 14.45
C GLN A 136 7.08 -13.11 15.79
N SER A 137 7.46 -14.33 16.16
CA SER A 137 8.15 -14.59 17.44
C SER A 137 9.55 -13.98 17.51
N TYR A 138 10.20 -13.74 16.36
CA TYR A 138 11.54 -13.15 16.28
C TYR A 138 11.52 -11.62 16.29
N SER A 139 10.37 -10.99 16.09
CA SER A 139 10.25 -9.55 16.08
C SER A 139 9.97 -8.98 17.49
N LYS A 140 10.59 -7.85 17.81
CA LYS A 140 10.34 -7.11 19.07
C LYS A 140 8.95 -6.48 19.12
N LEU A 141 8.42 -6.07 17.97
CA LEU A 141 7.10 -5.49 17.79
C LEU A 141 6.29 -6.39 16.86
N PRO A 142 4.96 -6.45 17.02
CA PRO A 142 4.12 -7.16 16.08
C PRO A 142 4.33 -6.66 14.66
N LEU A 143 4.57 -7.60 13.73
CA LEU A 143 4.75 -7.28 12.31
C LEU A 143 3.41 -7.19 11.59
N PHE A 144 3.33 -6.30 10.62
CA PHE A 144 2.38 -6.46 9.53
C PHE A 144 2.81 -7.64 8.66
N ILE A 145 1.96 -8.63 8.51
CA ILE A 145 2.18 -9.80 7.65
C ILE A 145 1.16 -9.75 6.53
N GLY A 146 1.64 -9.40 5.33
CA GLY A 146 0.79 -9.12 4.18
C GLY A 146 0.86 -10.19 3.10
N VAL A 147 -0.24 -10.28 2.36
CA VAL A 147 -0.38 -11.09 1.17
C VAL A 147 -1.32 -10.40 0.18
N ASP A 148 -1.23 -10.77 -1.11
CA ASP A 148 -2.24 -10.41 -2.12
C ASP A 148 -3.26 -11.54 -2.22
N GLU A 149 -4.44 -11.35 -1.65
CA GLU A 149 -5.58 -12.28 -1.76
C GLU A 149 -6.80 -11.50 -2.27
N GLU A 150 -6.73 -11.03 -3.52
CA GLU A 150 -7.76 -10.17 -4.12
C GLU A 150 -9.03 -10.95 -4.49
N GLY A 151 -8.89 -12.27 -4.63
CA GLY A 151 -9.82 -13.12 -5.35
C GLY A 151 -9.53 -13.13 -6.87
N GLY A 152 -10.27 -13.93 -7.63
CA GLY A 152 -10.01 -14.10 -9.06
C GLY A 152 -8.59 -14.59 -9.34
N ARG A 153 -7.88 -13.93 -10.28
CA ARG A 153 -6.55 -14.36 -10.72
C ARG A 153 -5.39 -13.97 -9.79
N VAL A 154 -5.66 -13.17 -8.79
CA VAL A 154 -4.66 -12.78 -7.78
C VAL A 154 -5.13 -13.29 -6.44
N ALA A 155 -4.81 -14.55 -6.16
CA ALA A 155 -5.28 -15.30 -5.00
C ALA A 155 -4.18 -16.26 -4.53
N ARG A 156 -3.18 -15.70 -3.79
CA ARG A 156 -1.96 -16.44 -3.42
C ARG A 156 -2.23 -17.56 -2.45
N VAL A 157 -3.13 -17.32 -1.49
CA VAL A 157 -3.48 -18.27 -0.43
C VAL A 157 -4.39 -19.35 -1.00
N SER A 158 -5.44 -18.97 -1.74
CA SER A 158 -6.36 -19.96 -2.31
C SER A 158 -5.68 -20.84 -3.36
N ASP A 159 -4.84 -20.27 -4.21
CA ASP A 159 -4.08 -21.02 -5.22
C ASP A 159 -3.11 -22.04 -4.62
N LYS A 160 -2.53 -21.74 -3.45
CA LYS A 160 -1.47 -22.56 -2.85
C LYS A 160 -1.97 -23.46 -1.72
N LEU A 161 -2.90 -22.97 -0.93
CA LEU A 161 -3.32 -23.65 0.30
C LEU A 161 -4.74 -24.22 0.20
N GLY A 162 -5.44 -23.97 -0.93
CA GLY A 162 -6.74 -24.56 -1.22
C GLY A 162 -7.87 -23.97 -0.38
N THR A 163 -7.79 -22.70 -0.01
CA THR A 163 -8.90 -21.93 0.58
C THR A 163 -9.97 -21.63 -0.47
N THR A 164 -10.96 -20.82 -0.13
CA THR A 164 -12.08 -20.52 -1.04
C THR A 164 -11.59 -19.74 -2.26
N ALA A 165 -11.85 -20.28 -3.45
CA ALA A 165 -11.60 -19.59 -4.71
C ALA A 165 -12.83 -18.78 -5.12
N PHE A 166 -12.60 -17.56 -5.61
CA PHE A 166 -13.64 -16.65 -6.07
C PHE A 166 -13.48 -16.34 -7.56
N ASP A 167 -14.57 -16.01 -8.22
CA ASP A 167 -14.56 -15.49 -9.57
C ASP A 167 -13.86 -14.12 -9.65
N PRO A 168 -13.45 -13.66 -10.84
CA PRO A 168 -12.92 -12.32 -11.01
C PRO A 168 -13.87 -11.24 -10.46
N MET A 169 -13.31 -10.23 -9.80
CA MET A 169 -14.09 -9.16 -9.16
C MET A 169 -15.00 -8.40 -10.12
N ALA A 170 -14.62 -8.29 -11.41
CA ALA A 170 -15.47 -7.73 -12.44
C ALA A 170 -16.84 -8.44 -12.57
N SER A 171 -16.91 -9.73 -12.28
CA SER A 171 -18.15 -10.51 -12.35
C SER A 171 -19.16 -10.06 -11.30
N TYR A 172 -18.68 -9.80 -10.10
CA TYR A 172 -19.50 -9.29 -8.98
C TYR A 172 -19.91 -7.84 -9.19
N GLY A 173 -19.02 -7.01 -9.73
CA GLY A 173 -19.33 -5.64 -10.12
C GLY A 173 -20.41 -5.57 -11.20
N ALA A 174 -20.34 -6.47 -12.20
CA ALA A 174 -21.36 -6.57 -13.24
C ALA A 174 -22.72 -7.05 -12.70
N ALA A 175 -22.72 -7.90 -11.68
CA ALA A 175 -23.93 -8.36 -11.01
C ALA A 175 -24.54 -7.29 -10.08
N GLY A 176 -23.76 -6.31 -9.61
CA GLY A 176 -24.19 -5.31 -8.64
C GLY A 176 -24.42 -5.88 -7.24
N ASP A 177 -23.84 -7.04 -6.91
CA ASP A 177 -24.08 -7.75 -5.67
C ASP A 177 -23.06 -7.36 -4.58
N THR A 178 -23.34 -6.24 -3.90
CA THR A 178 -22.49 -5.73 -2.81
C THR A 178 -22.47 -6.65 -1.59
N GLU A 179 -23.55 -7.39 -1.33
CA GLU A 179 -23.58 -8.32 -0.21
C GLU A 179 -22.69 -9.53 -0.46
N ALA A 180 -22.69 -10.08 -1.68
CA ALA A 180 -21.73 -11.12 -2.04
C ALA A 180 -20.29 -10.65 -1.88
N VAL A 181 -19.96 -9.39 -2.30
CA VAL A 181 -18.62 -8.84 -2.16
C VAL A 181 -18.24 -8.66 -0.68
N ARG A 182 -19.16 -8.22 0.17
CA ARG A 182 -18.92 -8.16 1.64
C ARG A 182 -18.61 -9.54 2.21
N GLN A 183 -19.36 -10.57 1.82
CA GLN A 183 -19.12 -11.94 2.27
C GLN A 183 -17.78 -12.50 1.74
N ILE A 184 -17.36 -12.13 0.53
CA ILE A 184 -16.03 -12.46 -0.01
C ILE A 184 -14.94 -11.86 0.89
N GLY A 185 -15.00 -10.57 1.18
CA GLY A 185 -14.05 -9.91 2.09
C GLY A 185 -14.00 -10.56 3.47
N ALA A 186 -15.17 -10.91 4.04
CA ALA A 186 -15.24 -11.60 5.32
C ALA A 186 -14.58 -12.98 5.27
N THR A 187 -14.83 -13.75 4.22
CA THR A 187 -14.24 -15.09 4.04
C THR A 187 -12.73 -15.00 3.88
N ILE A 188 -12.25 -14.13 3.02
CA ILE A 188 -10.80 -13.92 2.81
C ILE A 188 -10.13 -13.54 4.13
N ALA A 189 -10.64 -12.55 4.87
CA ALA A 189 -10.06 -12.15 6.15
C ALA A 189 -9.96 -13.30 7.15
N GLN A 190 -11.00 -14.10 7.28
CA GLN A 190 -11.02 -15.28 8.18
C GLN A 190 -10.01 -16.34 7.74
N GLU A 191 -9.95 -16.64 6.45
CA GLU A 191 -9.06 -17.66 5.91
C GLU A 191 -7.59 -17.25 6.03
N ILE A 192 -7.21 -16.03 5.59
CA ILE A 192 -5.82 -15.58 5.67
C ILE A 192 -5.36 -15.42 7.12
N SER A 193 -6.23 -14.94 8.02
CA SER A 193 -5.90 -14.80 9.44
C SER A 193 -5.64 -16.14 10.12
N SER A 194 -6.28 -17.23 9.66
CA SER A 194 -6.04 -18.57 10.18
C SER A 194 -4.60 -19.06 9.98
N PHE A 195 -3.88 -18.51 9.00
CA PHE A 195 -2.45 -18.75 8.75
C PHE A 195 -1.54 -17.75 9.45
N GLY A 196 -2.09 -16.65 9.99
CA GLY A 196 -1.35 -15.60 10.68
C GLY A 196 -1.10 -14.32 9.85
N PHE A 197 -1.64 -14.22 8.64
CA PHE A 197 -1.67 -12.94 7.91
C PHE A 197 -2.61 -11.96 8.61
N ASN A 198 -2.26 -10.68 8.62
CA ASN A 198 -3.05 -9.61 9.21
C ASN A 198 -3.26 -8.41 8.27
N VAL A 199 -2.67 -8.44 7.08
CA VAL A 199 -2.86 -7.45 6.02
C VAL A 199 -3.19 -8.17 4.72
N ASP A 200 -4.27 -7.73 4.07
CA ASP A 200 -4.55 -8.09 2.69
C ASP A 200 -4.33 -6.87 1.78
N PHE A 201 -3.52 -7.03 0.75
CA PHE A 201 -3.39 -6.01 -0.29
C PHE A 201 -4.58 -6.07 -1.24
N ALA A 202 -5.76 -5.88 -0.69
CA ALA A 202 -7.07 -5.82 -1.34
C ALA A 202 -7.97 -4.79 -0.62
N PRO A 203 -8.97 -4.24 -1.31
CA PRO A 203 -9.38 -4.47 -2.69
C PRO A 203 -8.61 -3.64 -3.73
N VAL A 204 -8.75 -4.08 -5.00
CA VAL A 204 -8.38 -3.26 -6.15
C VAL A 204 -9.45 -2.17 -6.33
N ALA A 205 -9.05 -0.92 -6.09
CA ALA A 205 -9.90 0.27 -6.20
C ALA A 205 -9.79 0.96 -7.57
N ASP A 206 -9.03 0.36 -8.51
CA ASP A 206 -8.89 0.86 -9.87
C ASP A 206 -10.21 0.82 -10.61
N VAL A 207 -10.55 1.89 -11.34
CA VAL A 207 -11.72 1.95 -12.23
C VAL A 207 -11.30 1.50 -13.63
N GLY A 208 -11.80 0.37 -14.10
CA GLY A 208 -11.41 -0.28 -15.35
C GLY A 208 -11.88 0.46 -16.61
N THR A 209 -11.49 1.74 -16.79
CA THR A 209 -11.96 2.58 -17.90
C THR A 209 -11.23 2.31 -19.21
N ASN A 210 -10.04 1.72 -19.20
CA ASN A 210 -9.29 1.35 -20.38
C ASN A 210 -9.36 -0.15 -20.64
N PRO A 211 -10.06 -0.62 -21.69
CA PRO A 211 -10.17 -2.04 -22.01
C PRO A 211 -8.85 -2.69 -22.43
N ASP A 212 -7.85 -1.91 -22.84
CA ASP A 212 -6.52 -2.40 -23.20
C ASP A 212 -5.61 -2.60 -21.98
N ASN A 213 -6.06 -2.17 -20.78
CA ASN A 213 -5.33 -2.39 -19.55
C ASN A 213 -5.51 -3.82 -19.06
N THR A 214 -4.48 -4.64 -19.25
CA THR A 214 -4.48 -6.05 -18.84
C THR A 214 -4.09 -6.23 -17.37
N GLU A 215 -3.50 -5.22 -16.71
CA GLU A 215 -3.05 -5.32 -15.32
C GLU A 215 -4.22 -5.17 -14.35
N SER A 216 -5.03 -4.12 -14.48
CA SER A 216 -6.27 -3.97 -13.72
C SER A 216 -7.31 -4.97 -14.25
N GLY A 217 -7.66 -4.89 -15.51
CA GLY A 217 -8.50 -5.86 -16.22
C GLY A 217 -9.71 -6.31 -15.40
N ASP A 218 -9.85 -7.62 -15.26
CA ASP A 218 -10.90 -8.30 -14.49
C ASP A 218 -10.74 -8.23 -12.96
N ARG A 219 -9.62 -7.68 -12.47
CA ARG A 219 -9.40 -7.39 -11.05
C ARG A 219 -10.21 -6.17 -10.58
N SER A 220 -10.44 -5.19 -11.46
CA SER A 220 -11.31 -4.04 -11.18
C SER A 220 -12.77 -4.47 -11.12
N PHE A 221 -13.52 -3.96 -10.16
CA PHE A 221 -14.95 -4.28 -10.03
C PHE A 221 -15.78 -3.74 -11.21
N SER A 222 -15.46 -2.55 -11.72
CA SER A 222 -16.24 -1.92 -12.79
C SER A 222 -15.44 -0.86 -13.54
N SER A 223 -15.92 -0.51 -14.73
CA SER A 223 -15.54 0.72 -15.43
C SER A 223 -16.41 1.93 -15.04
N ASP A 224 -17.50 1.71 -14.29
CA ASP A 224 -18.31 2.75 -13.70
C ASP A 224 -17.76 3.08 -12.31
N PRO A 225 -17.32 4.34 -12.05
CA PRO A 225 -16.74 4.74 -10.77
C PRO A 225 -17.69 4.55 -9.58
N ALA A 226 -19.00 4.78 -9.77
CA ALA A 226 -19.97 4.64 -8.69
C ALA A 226 -20.19 3.17 -8.31
N VAL A 227 -20.24 2.27 -9.28
CA VAL A 227 -20.30 0.82 -9.03
C VAL A 227 -19.00 0.37 -8.35
N ALA A 228 -17.85 0.76 -8.88
CA ALA A 228 -16.55 0.42 -8.27
C ALA A 228 -16.48 0.87 -6.80
N ALA A 229 -16.93 2.10 -6.50
CA ALA A 229 -16.97 2.64 -5.14
C ALA A 229 -17.83 1.80 -4.18
N GLN A 230 -19.04 1.38 -4.62
CA GLN A 230 -19.93 0.54 -3.82
C GLN A 230 -19.30 -0.84 -3.53
N MET A 231 -18.66 -1.45 -4.52
CA MET A 231 -18.02 -2.75 -4.36
C MET A 231 -16.77 -2.66 -3.46
N VAL A 232 -15.96 -1.62 -3.64
CA VAL A 232 -14.79 -1.35 -2.78
C VAL A 232 -15.23 -1.16 -1.33
N THR A 233 -16.27 -0.35 -1.08
CA THR A 233 -16.86 -0.19 0.25
C THR A 233 -17.24 -1.53 0.87
N ALA A 234 -18.00 -2.36 0.13
CA ALA A 234 -18.45 -3.66 0.62
C ALA A 234 -17.28 -4.60 0.94
N MET A 235 -16.25 -4.64 0.09
CA MET A 235 -15.06 -5.46 0.32
C MET A 235 -14.27 -5.01 1.55
N VAL A 236 -14.06 -3.70 1.70
CA VAL A 236 -13.40 -3.11 2.88
C VAL A 236 -14.16 -3.46 4.15
N GLU A 237 -15.47 -3.28 4.18
CA GLU A 237 -16.30 -3.63 5.33
C GLU A 237 -16.16 -5.12 5.68
N GLY A 238 -16.19 -6.01 4.69
CA GLY A 238 -16.02 -7.44 4.88
C GLY A 238 -14.66 -7.78 5.50
N LEU A 239 -13.57 -7.24 4.95
CA LEU A 239 -12.21 -7.46 5.45
C LEU A 239 -12.04 -6.91 6.88
N GLN A 240 -12.38 -5.64 7.10
CA GLN A 240 -12.12 -4.94 8.36
C GLN A 240 -12.95 -5.52 9.54
N GLN A 241 -14.22 -5.84 9.33
CA GLN A 241 -15.09 -6.40 10.35
C GLN A 241 -14.68 -7.82 10.78
N ASN A 242 -13.84 -8.49 9.99
CA ASN A 242 -13.33 -9.84 10.28
C ASN A 242 -11.82 -9.85 10.62
N GLY A 243 -11.26 -8.68 10.97
CA GLY A 243 -9.91 -8.56 11.53
C GLY A 243 -8.78 -8.51 10.49
N GLY A 244 -9.09 -8.40 9.20
CA GLY A 244 -8.11 -8.18 8.14
C GLY A 244 -7.90 -6.69 7.90
N ALA A 245 -6.66 -6.21 7.94
CA ALA A 245 -6.35 -4.85 7.50
C ALA A 245 -6.36 -4.78 5.97
N SER A 246 -7.29 -4.01 5.41
CA SER A 246 -7.43 -3.82 3.96
C SER A 246 -6.48 -2.76 3.42
N CYS A 247 -6.07 -2.91 2.15
CA CYS A 247 -5.21 -1.97 1.45
C CYS A 247 -5.76 -1.64 0.06
N LEU A 248 -6.28 -0.43 -0.10
CA LEU A 248 -6.78 0.06 -1.39
C LEU A 248 -5.63 0.22 -2.38
N LYS A 249 -5.79 -0.28 -3.61
CA LYS A 249 -4.76 -0.18 -4.64
C LYS A 249 -5.34 -0.03 -6.05
N HIS A 250 -4.63 0.61 -6.98
CA HIS A 250 -3.30 1.21 -6.92
C HIS A 250 -3.44 2.72 -7.08
N PHE A 251 -3.28 3.49 -6.00
CA PHE A 251 -3.52 4.95 -5.99
C PHE A 251 -2.59 5.68 -6.98
N PRO A 252 -3.05 6.71 -7.71
CA PRO A 252 -4.38 7.32 -7.68
C PRO A 252 -5.42 6.63 -8.58
N GLY A 253 -5.18 5.45 -9.12
CA GLY A 253 -6.04 4.67 -9.99
C GLY A 253 -5.35 4.27 -11.29
N HIS A 254 -5.00 2.99 -11.39
CA HIS A 254 -4.24 2.44 -12.53
C HIS A 254 -5.13 2.09 -13.73
N GLY A 255 -6.46 2.02 -13.55
CA GLY A 255 -7.40 1.45 -14.51
C GLY A 255 -7.53 2.19 -15.85
N SER A 256 -7.17 3.48 -15.91
CA SER A 256 -7.17 4.28 -17.14
C SER A 256 -5.88 4.19 -17.96
N THR A 257 -4.81 3.63 -17.41
CA THR A 257 -3.50 3.59 -18.07
C THR A 257 -3.39 2.45 -19.10
N LYS A 258 -2.42 2.58 -20.03
CA LYS A 258 -2.11 1.54 -21.02
C LYS A 258 -0.90 0.70 -20.66
N ALA A 259 0.00 1.26 -19.84
CA ALA A 259 1.28 0.63 -19.53
C ALA A 259 1.20 -0.13 -18.20
N ASP A 260 1.79 -1.32 -18.20
CA ASP A 260 2.10 -2.07 -16.99
C ASP A 260 3.19 -1.32 -16.20
N SER A 261 2.84 -0.80 -15.02
CA SER A 261 3.76 -0.02 -14.18
C SER A 261 4.96 -0.84 -13.69
N HIS A 262 4.92 -2.16 -13.75
CA HIS A 262 6.06 -3.03 -13.46
C HIS A 262 7.08 -3.09 -14.59
N LYS A 263 6.71 -2.68 -15.81
CA LYS A 263 7.58 -2.69 -17.00
C LYS A 263 8.06 -1.30 -17.43
N GLY A 264 7.49 -0.25 -16.88
CA GLY A 264 7.86 1.13 -17.20
C GLY A 264 6.95 2.15 -16.52
N ALA A 265 7.23 3.44 -16.70
CA ALA A 265 6.40 4.49 -16.14
C ALA A 265 5.00 4.47 -16.77
N SER A 266 3.98 4.27 -15.96
CA SER A 266 2.59 4.51 -16.34
C SER A 266 2.29 6.00 -16.22
N VAL A 267 1.55 6.53 -17.18
CA VAL A 267 1.15 7.96 -17.18
C VAL A 267 -0.35 8.02 -17.31
N THR A 268 -1.01 8.77 -16.42
CA THR A 268 -2.37 9.22 -16.66
C THR A 268 -2.35 10.60 -17.30
N GLU A 269 -3.18 10.82 -18.29
CA GLU A 269 -3.36 12.13 -18.93
C GLU A 269 -4.50 12.94 -18.28
N ARG A 270 -5.17 12.36 -17.26
CA ARG A 270 -6.29 12.97 -16.57
C ARG A 270 -5.84 14.09 -15.64
N THR A 271 -6.59 15.18 -15.64
CA THR A 271 -6.46 16.27 -14.68
C THR A 271 -6.92 15.81 -13.29
N LEU A 272 -6.55 16.55 -12.25
CA LEU A 272 -6.98 16.24 -10.88
C LEU A 272 -8.51 16.24 -10.73
N ASP A 273 -9.21 17.13 -11.43
CA ASP A 273 -10.68 17.20 -11.35
C ASP A 273 -11.32 15.97 -12.03
N GLU A 274 -10.79 15.53 -13.17
CA GLU A 274 -11.22 14.28 -13.81
C GLU A 274 -10.91 13.05 -12.93
N LEU A 275 -9.76 13.02 -12.26
CA LEU A 275 -9.43 11.95 -11.32
C LEU A 275 -10.40 11.91 -10.13
N ARG A 276 -10.78 13.07 -9.60
CA ARG A 276 -11.76 13.17 -8.48
C ARG A 276 -13.13 12.63 -8.85
N GLU A 277 -13.56 12.83 -10.09
CA GLU A 277 -14.85 12.36 -10.58
C GLU A 277 -14.86 10.87 -10.95
N THR A 278 -13.68 10.27 -11.11
CA THR A 278 -13.53 8.88 -11.60
C THR A 278 -12.67 8.04 -10.66
N GLU A 279 -11.35 8.04 -10.86
CA GLU A 279 -10.43 7.11 -10.19
C GLU A 279 -10.40 7.25 -8.66
N LEU A 280 -10.51 8.49 -8.14
CA LEU A 280 -10.42 8.75 -6.70
C LEU A 280 -11.72 8.41 -5.94
N LEU A 281 -12.83 8.23 -6.64
CA LEU A 281 -14.11 7.94 -5.98
C LEU A 281 -14.09 6.62 -5.20
N PRO A 282 -13.62 5.48 -5.75
CA PRO A 282 -13.51 4.24 -4.98
C PRO A 282 -12.53 4.34 -3.80
N PHE A 283 -11.43 5.11 -3.93
CA PHE A 283 -10.49 5.33 -2.82
C PHE A 283 -11.14 6.11 -1.68
N SER A 284 -11.83 7.21 -2.00
CA SER A 284 -12.56 7.99 -1.00
C SER A 284 -13.58 7.15 -0.26
N SER A 285 -14.40 6.38 -0.99
CA SER A 285 -15.42 5.52 -0.40
C SER A 285 -14.81 4.38 0.45
N GLY A 286 -13.70 3.80 0.01
CA GLY A 286 -12.98 2.78 0.78
C GLY A 286 -12.36 3.34 2.06
N ILE A 287 -11.83 4.57 2.03
CA ILE A 287 -11.30 5.26 3.23
C ILE A 287 -12.45 5.55 4.21
N GLU A 288 -13.59 6.04 3.73
CA GLU A 288 -14.79 6.27 4.53
C GLU A 288 -15.32 4.95 5.16
N ALA A 289 -15.19 3.83 4.46
CA ALA A 289 -15.51 2.49 4.97
C ALA A 289 -14.48 1.94 5.99
N GLY A 290 -13.39 2.66 6.24
CA GLY A 290 -12.38 2.32 7.24
C GLY A 290 -11.17 1.55 6.72
N ALA A 291 -10.85 1.63 5.42
CA ALA A 291 -9.64 1.01 4.88
C ALA A 291 -8.39 1.45 5.67
N THR A 292 -7.56 0.48 6.03
CA THR A 292 -6.38 0.71 6.89
C THR A 292 -5.22 1.32 6.12
N MET A 293 -5.06 0.96 4.84
CA MET A 293 -3.90 1.31 4.02
C MET A 293 -4.33 1.73 2.61
N VAL A 294 -3.45 2.51 1.97
CA VAL A 294 -3.52 2.83 0.54
C VAL A 294 -2.15 2.55 -0.07
N MET A 295 -2.11 1.83 -1.18
CA MET A 295 -0.90 1.51 -1.92
C MET A 295 -0.78 2.42 -3.14
N ASP A 296 0.29 3.21 -3.19
CA ASP A 296 0.62 4.04 -4.35
C ASP A 296 1.10 3.18 -5.53
N SER A 297 0.72 3.58 -6.73
CA SER A 297 1.26 3.00 -7.96
C SER A 297 2.50 3.76 -8.47
N HIS A 298 3.29 3.12 -9.32
CA HIS A 298 4.39 3.78 -10.03
C HIS A 298 3.86 4.54 -11.26
N MET A 299 3.12 5.62 -11.00
CA MET A 299 2.47 6.45 -12.03
C MET A 299 2.94 7.89 -11.97
N SER A 300 2.91 8.54 -13.14
CA SER A 300 3.03 9.98 -13.28
C SER A 300 1.67 10.57 -13.64
N ALA A 301 1.32 11.70 -13.02
CA ALA A 301 0.16 12.51 -13.36
C ALA A 301 0.62 13.90 -13.85
N PRO A 302 -0.12 14.59 -14.72
CA PRO A 302 0.17 15.97 -15.08
C PRO A 302 0.09 16.88 -13.85
N THR A 303 0.97 17.87 -13.80
CA THR A 303 1.02 18.91 -12.75
C THR A 303 0.06 20.04 -13.06
#